data_ff56f7124187f63ba54a5200ecc04be6
#
_entry.id   ff56f7124187f63ba54a5200ecc04be6
#
_cell.length_a   1.000
_cell.length_b   1.000
_cell.length_c   1.000
_cell.angle_alpha   90.00
_cell.angle_beta   90.00
_cell.angle_gamma   90.00
#
_symmetry.space_group_name_H-M   'P 1'
#
loop_
_entity.id
_entity.type
_entity.pdbx_description
1 polymer ?
#
loop_
_entity_poly.entity_id
_entity_poly.type
_entity_poly.pdbx_seq_one_letter_code
_entity_poly.pdbx_strand_id
1 'polypeptide(L)'
;SKDNYITNKIISTSLSASDANVGQASTLDLFKLYDETSFSGYTGSYSAPTEFSRLLIAFNTTAISRSISPYAELDGFKAYLSLKDINGSQIAPKEFNTIVYPLSQSWDEGRGTDIYSFNDLGRSNWMTASYTSGAEVLWHTQGAKSEGYLDSSDIDVISSGSIAGGSSELLYSTQYFEKGHEDLFVDITTQLSATMAGFLPDQGFLIAFSGSEETDSKSRFVKRFASRHTRDPYLRPSIVIAYDDHKNDARDRLVFNTTGSLFLENKILGAYSNLLSGSNNTNMTGSDVLSVIFHTGSYAVTASGGQYDPANKYLLGVYTASVSFDRFITASVRASAGFDEHINTSGSLKIYERWMDADERVTFYTGSFN
;
A
#
# COMPACT_ATOMS: atom_id res chain seq x y z
N SER A 1 -6.13 -8.64 -6.39
CA SER A 1 -5.98 -9.33 -5.09
C SER A 1 -6.34 -10.78 -5.22
N LYS A 2 -5.81 -11.63 -4.38
CA LYS A 2 -6.21 -13.01 -4.15
C LYS A 2 -6.30 -13.25 -2.65
N ASP A 3 -7.21 -14.10 -2.22
CA ASP A 3 -7.34 -14.50 -0.82
C ASP A 3 -7.81 -15.94 -0.67
N ASN A 4 -7.50 -16.55 0.46
CA ASN A 4 -7.89 -17.90 0.83
C ASN A 4 -7.79 -18.04 2.36
N TYR A 5 -8.41 -19.06 2.94
CA TYR A 5 -8.00 -19.58 4.23
C TYR A 5 -7.64 -21.05 4.13
N ILE A 6 -6.62 -21.45 4.86
CA ILE A 6 -6.11 -22.83 4.90
C ILE A 6 -6.40 -23.42 6.29
N THR A 7 -6.74 -24.71 6.36
CA THR A 7 -7.14 -25.32 7.61
C THR A 7 -6.84 -26.82 7.68
N ASN A 8 -6.54 -27.31 8.89
CA ASN A 8 -6.46 -28.72 9.20
C ASN A 8 -7.70 -29.26 9.90
N LYS A 9 -8.87 -28.58 9.73
CA LYS A 9 -10.12 -28.98 10.39
C LYS A 9 -10.44 -30.44 10.15
N ILE A 10 -10.80 -31.14 11.20
CA ILE A 10 -11.22 -32.54 11.14
C ILE A 10 -12.71 -32.57 10.77
N ILE A 11 -13.04 -33.28 9.68
CA ILE A 11 -14.41 -33.40 9.16
C ILE A 11 -15.08 -34.68 9.66
N SER A 12 -14.29 -35.77 9.75
CA SER A 12 -14.77 -37.07 10.24
C SER A 12 -13.62 -37.90 10.83
N THR A 13 -13.89 -39.07 11.33
CA THR A 13 -12.87 -39.99 11.92
C THR A 13 -11.67 -40.27 11.02
N SER A 14 -11.81 -40.13 9.71
CA SER A 14 -10.76 -40.47 8.72
C SER A 14 -10.52 -39.36 7.70
N LEU A 15 -11.17 -38.21 7.83
CA LEU A 15 -11.11 -37.12 6.85
C LEU A 15 -10.83 -35.79 7.53
N SER A 16 -9.79 -35.09 7.07
CA SER A 16 -9.50 -33.71 7.45
C SER A 16 -9.59 -32.80 6.23
N ALA A 17 -9.74 -31.49 6.46
CA ALA A 17 -9.75 -30.48 5.41
C ALA A 17 -8.34 -30.03 5.00
N SER A 18 -7.29 -30.76 5.37
CA SER A 18 -5.92 -30.33 5.17
C SER A 18 -5.52 -30.12 3.70
N ASP A 19 -6.20 -30.76 2.78
CA ASP A 19 -6.03 -30.62 1.33
C ASP A 19 -7.21 -29.92 0.63
N ALA A 20 -8.19 -29.41 1.42
CA ALA A 20 -9.30 -28.64 0.86
C ALA A 20 -8.87 -27.20 0.53
N ASN A 21 -9.25 -26.73 -0.66
CA ASN A 21 -9.07 -25.34 -1.09
C ASN A 21 -10.39 -24.57 -0.90
N VAL A 22 -10.31 -23.33 -0.45
CA VAL A 22 -11.47 -22.44 -0.21
C VAL A 22 -11.26 -21.03 -0.80
N GLY A 23 -10.43 -20.90 -1.84
CA GLY A 23 -10.05 -19.61 -2.43
C GLY A 23 -11.20 -18.82 -3.05
N GLN A 24 -12.37 -19.41 -3.29
CA GLN A 24 -13.57 -18.70 -3.77
C GLN A 24 -14.68 -18.61 -2.72
N ALA A 25 -14.40 -18.91 -1.45
CA ALA A 25 -15.35 -18.66 -0.39
C ALA A 25 -15.66 -17.16 -0.27
N SER A 26 -16.88 -16.80 0.09
CA SER A 26 -17.28 -15.40 0.32
C SER A 26 -16.80 -14.86 1.66
N THR A 27 -16.24 -15.70 2.51
CA THR A 27 -15.73 -15.37 3.84
C THR A 27 -14.36 -15.98 4.08
N LEU A 28 -13.59 -15.31 4.92
CA LEU A 28 -12.30 -15.78 5.46
C LEU A 28 -12.49 -16.08 6.93
N ASP A 29 -12.42 -17.35 7.29
CA ASP A 29 -12.71 -17.84 8.64
C ASP A 29 -11.41 -18.10 9.40
N LEU A 30 -11.15 -17.33 10.46
CA LEU A 30 -10.03 -17.51 11.37
C LEU A 30 -10.53 -18.17 12.65
N PHE A 31 -10.10 -19.41 12.91
CA PHE A 31 -10.47 -20.15 14.11
C PHE A 31 -9.36 -21.03 14.65
N LYS A 32 -9.51 -21.38 15.91
CA LYS A 32 -8.79 -22.43 16.61
C LYS A 32 -9.79 -23.25 17.43
N LEU A 33 -9.71 -24.56 17.29
CA LEU A 33 -10.43 -25.50 18.14
C LEU A 33 -9.41 -26.32 18.91
N TYR A 34 -9.60 -26.42 20.22
CA TYR A 34 -8.76 -27.21 21.10
C TYR A 34 -9.62 -28.29 21.73
N ASP A 35 -9.32 -29.56 21.44
CA ASP A 35 -10.01 -30.74 21.97
C ASP A 35 -11.55 -30.70 21.82
N GLU A 36 -12.06 -30.04 20.79
CA GLU A 36 -13.49 -29.92 20.52
C GLU A 36 -14.02 -31.06 19.65
N THR A 37 -13.14 -31.76 18.94
CA THR A 37 -13.53 -32.81 18.02
C THR A 37 -13.35 -34.16 18.66
N SER A 38 -14.46 -34.76 19.10
CA SER A 38 -14.51 -36.14 19.56
C SER A 38 -15.37 -36.98 18.62
N PHE A 39 -14.81 -38.08 18.12
CA PHE A 39 -15.56 -39.04 17.32
C PHE A 39 -15.73 -40.34 18.11
N SER A 40 -16.98 -40.81 18.19
CA SER A 40 -17.30 -42.12 18.76
C SER A 40 -16.59 -43.24 18.00
N GLY A 41 -15.76 -44.01 18.70
CA GLY A 41 -15.02 -45.16 18.14
C GLY A 41 -13.55 -44.92 17.82
N TYR A 42 -13.01 -43.73 18.08
CA TYR A 42 -11.55 -43.49 17.96
C TYR A 42 -10.81 -44.11 19.16
N THR A 43 -9.95 -45.05 18.89
CA THR A 43 -9.18 -45.83 19.94
C THR A 43 -7.71 -45.44 20.03
N GLY A 44 -7.29 -44.32 19.42
CA GLY A 44 -5.89 -43.86 19.43
C GLY A 44 -5.50 -43.10 20.69
N SER A 45 -4.22 -43.01 20.98
CA SER A 45 -3.66 -42.14 22.03
C SER A 45 -3.86 -40.68 21.66
N TYR A 46 -4.67 -39.97 22.39
CA TYR A 46 -4.94 -38.54 22.19
C TYR A 46 -3.85 -37.69 22.85
N SER A 47 -3.13 -36.93 22.04
CA SER A 47 -2.84 -35.55 22.40
C SER A 47 -4.01 -34.76 21.85
N ALA A 48 -4.65 -33.90 22.65
CA ALA A 48 -5.82 -33.13 22.26
C ALA A 48 -5.64 -32.51 20.84
N PRO A 49 -6.50 -32.87 19.86
CA PRO A 49 -6.31 -32.39 18.51
C PRO A 49 -6.55 -30.87 18.49
N THR A 50 -5.59 -30.14 18.00
CA THR A 50 -5.73 -28.69 17.77
C THR A 50 -5.97 -28.45 16.28
N GLU A 51 -7.11 -27.89 15.99
CA GLU A 51 -7.51 -27.55 14.64
C GLU A 51 -7.37 -26.03 14.44
N PHE A 52 -6.77 -25.62 13.35
CA PHE A 52 -6.52 -24.21 13.02
C PHE A 52 -7.06 -23.84 11.67
N SER A 53 -7.28 -22.56 11.49
CA SER A 53 -7.24 -21.94 10.19
C SER A 53 -6.28 -20.76 10.20
N ARG A 54 -5.75 -20.42 9.02
CA ARG A 54 -4.93 -19.23 8.76
C ARG A 54 -5.37 -18.60 7.47
N LEU A 55 -5.30 -17.28 7.40
CA LEU A 55 -5.73 -16.54 6.23
C LEU A 55 -4.53 -16.17 5.38
N LEU A 56 -4.68 -16.27 4.08
CA LEU A 56 -3.72 -15.85 3.08
C LEU A 56 -4.35 -14.71 2.27
N ILE A 57 -3.62 -13.63 2.08
CA ILE A 57 -4.11 -12.48 1.31
C ILE A 57 -2.97 -11.82 0.53
N ALA A 58 -3.20 -11.48 -0.73
CA ALA A 58 -2.25 -10.77 -1.54
C ALA A 58 -2.91 -9.72 -2.43
N PHE A 59 -2.18 -8.65 -2.72
CA PHE A 59 -2.61 -7.54 -3.55
C PHE A 59 -1.66 -7.36 -4.74
N ASN A 60 -2.11 -6.64 -5.75
CA ASN A 60 -1.25 -6.28 -6.87
C ASN A 60 -0.42 -5.04 -6.49
N THR A 61 0.76 -5.25 -5.94
CA THR A 61 1.65 -4.18 -5.47
C THR A 61 2.17 -3.32 -6.62
N THR A 62 2.33 -3.85 -7.83
CA THR A 62 2.68 -3.07 -9.02
C THR A 62 1.61 -2.01 -9.34
N ALA A 63 0.32 -2.36 -9.22
CA ALA A 63 -0.76 -1.39 -9.42
C ALA A 63 -0.78 -0.33 -8.31
N ILE A 64 -0.55 -0.75 -7.06
CA ILE A 64 -0.43 0.16 -5.91
C ILE A 64 0.73 1.11 -6.13
N SER A 65 1.93 0.60 -6.41
CA SER A 65 3.13 1.40 -6.65
C SER A 65 2.93 2.45 -7.76
N ARG A 66 2.28 2.07 -8.86
CA ARG A 66 1.98 3.03 -9.95
C ARG A 66 1.02 4.13 -9.51
N SER A 67 0.06 3.83 -8.65
CA SER A 67 -0.93 4.80 -8.17
C SER A 67 -0.36 5.81 -7.19
N ILE A 68 0.63 5.40 -6.39
CA ILE A 68 1.21 6.22 -5.31
C ILE A 68 2.66 6.65 -5.59
N SER A 69 3.26 6.22 -6.71
CA SER A 69 4.67 6.43 -7.05
C SER A 69 5.20 7.84 -6.79
N PRO A 70 4.46 8.94 -7.06
CA PRO A 70 4.94 10.29 -6.77
C PRO A 70 5.04 10.61 -5.26
N TYR A 71 4.33 9.85 -4.40
CA TYR A 71 4.14 10.17 -2.99
C TYR A 71 4.70 9.12 -2.03
N ALA A 72 5.12 7.96 -2.54
CA ALA A 72 5.56 6.83 -1.71
C ALA A 72 6.82 7.12 -0.86
N GLU A 73 7.57 8.15 -1.21
CA GLU A 73 8.81 8.57 -0.53
C GLU A 73 8.64 9.89 0.24
N LEU A 74 7.42 10.45 0.27
CA LEU A 74 7.13 11.65 1.05
C LEU A 74 6.94 11.29 2.53
N ASP A 75 7.26 12.25 3.40
CA ASP A 75 6.99 12.14 4.82
C ASP A 75 5.50 11.87 5.07
N GLY A 76 5.22 10.97 6.01
CA GLY A 76 3.84 10.62 6.37
C GLY A 76 3.22 9.47 5.56
N PHE A 77 3.95 8.80 4.65
CA PHE A 77 3.43 7.58 4.02
C PHE A 77 3.11 6.51 5.04
N LYS A 78 1.87 6.04 5.04
CA LYS A 78 1.36 4.96 5.88
C LYS A 78 0.49 4.02 5.06
N ALA A 79 0.61 2.73 5.34
CA ALA A 79 -0.20 1.70 4.71
C ALA A 79 -0.81 0.78 5.76
N TYR A 80 -2.10 0.51 5.62
CA TYR A 80 -2.85 -0.34 6.55
C TYR A 80 -3.54 -1.46 5.78
N LEU A 81 -3.43 -2.68 6.28
CA LEU A 81 -4.25 -3.79 5.83
C LEU A 81 -5.61 -3.73 6.53
N SER A 82 -6.68 -3.70 5.74
CA SER A 82 -8.06 -3.63 6.23
C SER A 82 -8.87 -4.83 5.78
N LEU A 83 -9.38 -5.63 6.75
CA LEU A 83 -10.37 -6.67 6.53
C LEU A 83 -11.60 -6.36 7.37
N LYS A 84 -12.77 -6.42 6.73
CA LYS A 84 -14.04 -6.10 7.37
C LYS A 84 -14.64 -7.30 8.08
N ASP A 85 -15.01 -7.11 9.34
CA ASP A 85 -15.74 -8.12 10.11
C ASP A 85 -17.10 -8.41 9.47
N ILE A 86 -17.42 -9.70 9.36
CA ILE A 86 -18.77 -10.14 8.97
C ILE A 86 -19.43 -10.75 10.20
N ASN A 87 -20.33 -9.99 10.78
CA ASN A 87 -21.11 -10.46 11.91
C ASN A 87 -22.11 -11.54 11.44
N GLY A 88 -21.80 -12.79 11.80
CA GLY A 88 -22.73 -13.91 11.65
C GLY A 88 -23.59 -14.09 12.90
N SER A 89 -24.41 -15.11 12.90
CA SER A 89 -25.17 -15.51 14.10
C SER A 89 -24.31 -16.17 15.19
N GLN A 90 -23.03 -16.36 14.97
CA GLN A 90 -22.10 -17.00 15.89
C GLN A 90 -21.46 -15.99 16.83
N ILE A 91 -21.16 -16.45 18.05
CA ILE A 91 -20.44 -15.64 19.04
C ILE A 91 -18.98 -15.56 18.61
N ALA A 92 -18.48 -14.35 18.35
CA ALA A 92 -17.06 -14.14 18.05
C ALA A 92 -16.19 -14.39 19.29
N PRO A 93 -14.97 -14.93 19.13
CA PRO A 93 -14.01 -15.00 20.21
C PRO A 93 -13.61 -13.60 20.66
N LYS A 94 -13.21 -13.48 21.94
CA LYS A 94 -12.82 -12.20 22.55
C LYS A 94 -11.41 -12.30 23.14
N GLU A 95 -10.79 -11.14 23.35
CA GLU A 95 -9.51 -11.01 24.06
C GLU A 95 -8.42 -11.90 23.45
N PHE A 96 -8.09 -11.64 22.19
CA PHE A 96 -7.04 -12.35 21.48
C PHE A 96 -6.23 -11.42 20.59
N ASN A 97 -5.01 -11.83 20.27
CA ASN A 97 -4.15 -11.16 19.31
C ASN A 97 -4.09 -11.93 18.00
N THR A 98 -4.12 -11.19 16.90
CA THR A 98 -3.72 -11.70 15.60
C THR A 98 -2.33 -11.20 15.25
N ILE A 99 -1.64 -11.95 14.40
CA ILE A 99 -0.35 -11.61 13.84
C ILE A 99 -0.44 -11.65 12.31
N VAL A 100 0.22 -10.69 11.65
CA VAL A 100 0.27 -10.55 10.20
C VAL A 100 1.72 -10.61 9.76
N TYR A 101 2.08 -11.65 9.02
CA TYR A 101 3.41 -11.88 8.48
C TYR A 101 3.44 -11.68 6.97
N PRO A 102 4.52 -11.12 6.38
CA PRO A 102 4.81 -11.30 4.97
C PRO A 102 5.07 -12.78 4.64
N LEU A 103 4.55 -13.24 3.51
CA LEU A 103 4.82 -14.59 3.01
C LEU A 103 6.14 -14.62 2.24
N SER A 104 6.93 -15.69 2.43
CA SER A 104 8.21 -15.90 1.76
C SER A 104 8.06 -16.57 0.40
N GLN A 105 7.05 -17.41 0.21
CA GLN A 105 6.83 -18.17 -1.02
C GLN A 105 5.48 -17.92 -1.68
N SER A 106 5.44 -18.17 -2.99
CA SER A 106 4.23 -17.99 -3.78
C SER A 106 3.16 -19.02 -3.43
N TRP A 107 1.91 -18.65 -3.60
CA TRP A 107 0.76 -19.50 -3.37
C TRP A 107 -0.33 -19.28 -4.42
N ASP A 108 -1.19 -20.25 -4.62
CA ASP A 108 -2.30 -20.21 -5.56
C ASP A 108 -3.63 -20.05 -4.83
N GLU A 109 -4.50 -19.13 -5.27
CA GLU A 109 -5.81 -18.95 -4.65
C GLU A 109 -6.70 -20.19 -4.78
N GLY A 110 -6.75 -20.78 -5.98
CA GLY A 110 -7.65 -21.90 -6.25
C GLY A 110 -9.10 -21.48 -6.51
N ARG A 111 -10.00 -22.48 -6.62
CA ARG A 111 -11.40 -22.31 -6.97
C ARG A 111 -12.36 -23.01 -5.98
N GLY A 112 -11.84 -23.58 -4.92
CA GLY A 112 -12.65 -24.22 -3.88
C GLY A 112 -13.54 -23.20 -3.17
N THR A 113 -14.74 -23.60 -2.81
CA THR A 113 -15.75 -22.74 -2.18
C THR A 113 -15.99 -23.07 -0.71
N ASP A 114 -15.61 -24.28 -0.30
CA ASP A 114 -15.81 -24.77 1.06
C ASP A 114 -14.85 -25.93 1.37
N ILE A 115 -14.78 -26.30 2.66
CA ILE A 115 -13.88 -27.36 3.17
C ILE A 115 -14.40 -28.79 2.96
N TYR A 116 -15.59 -28.98 2.40
CA TYR A 116 -16.24 -30.28 2.26
C TYR A 116 -16.22 -30.80 0.83
N SER A 117 -16.16 -29.90 -0.15
CA SER A 117 -16.25 -30.27 -1.57
C SER A 117 -14.94 -30.77 -2.17
N PHE A 118 -13.80 -30.49 -1.54
CA PHE A 118 -12.45 -30.88 -1.99
C PHE A 118 -12.17 -30.56 -3.46
N ASN A 119 -12.63 -29.41 -3.90
CA ASN A 119 -12.37 -28.92 -5.24
C ASN A 119 -10.98 -28.30 -5.33
N ASP A 120 -10.37 -28.44 -6.51
CA ASP A 120 -9.11 -27.78 -6.87
C ASP A 120 -7.93 -28.17 -5.95
N LEU A 121 -7.82 -29.47 -5.66
CA LEU A 121 -6.69 -30.06 -4.93
C LEU A 121 -5.35 -29.65 -5.58
N GLY A 122 -4.32 -29.50 -4.79
CA GLY A 122 -3.01 -29.05 -5.24
C GLY A 122 -2.88 -27.51 -5.33
N ARG A 123 -3.94 -26.74 -5.08
CA ARG A 123 -3.85 -25.29 -4.84
C ARG A 123 -3.63 -25.02 -3.37
N SER A 124 -3.51 -23.74 -2.96
CA SER A 124 -3.20 -23.46 -1.55
C SER A 124 -4.24 -24.08 -0.61
N ASN A 125 -3.72 -24.87 0.31
CA ASN A 125 -4.43 -25.56 1.38
C ASN A 125 -3.48 -25.69 2.57
N TRP A 126 -3.82 -26.50 3.58
CA TRP A 126 -2.96 -26.68 4.75
C TRP A 126 -1.60 -27.33 4.43
N MET A 127 -1.56 -28.20 3.43
CA MET A 127 -0.38 -28.95 3.01
C MET A 127 0.41 -28.24 1.92
N THR A 128 -0.28 -27.71 0.92
CA THR A 128 0.23 -27.22 -0.34
C THR A 128 0.15 -25.70 -0.42
N ALA A 129 1.20 -25.05 -0.94
CA ALA A 129 1.21 -23.61 -1.23
C ALA A 129 0.73 -23.34 -2.67
N SER A 130 1.25 -24.06 -3.65
CA SER A 130 0.99 -23.80 -5.07
C SER A 130 1.15 -25.06 -5.91
N TYR A 131 0.74 -24.97 -7.17
CA TYR A 131 0.95 -26.03 -8.15
C TYR A 131 1.75 -25.46 -9.33
N THR A 132 2.97 -25.93 -9.50
CA THR A 132 3.89 -25.42 -10.52
C THR A 132 4.53 -26.56 -11.30
N SER A 133 4.59 -26.41 -12.62
CA SER A 133 5.26 -27.38 -13.53
C SER A 133 4.76 -28.82 -13.41
N GLY A 134 3.47 -29.01 -13.09
CA GLY A 134 2.87 -30.34 -12.99
C GLY A 134 3.02 -31.01 -11.61
N ALA A 135 3.54 -30.31 -10.61
CA ALA A 135 3.73 -30.81 -9.26
C ALA A 135 3.23 -29.83 -8.19
N GLU A 136 2.85 -30.38 -7.05
CA GLU A 136 2.53 -29.60 -5.85
C GLU A 136 3.80 -29.05 -5.22
N VAL A 137 3.75 -27.78 -4.81
CA VAL A 137 4.77 -27.13 -4.01
C VAL A 137 4.21 -27.02 -2.60
N LEU A 138 4.81 -27.76 -1.67
CA LEU A 138 4.34 -27.80 -0.29
C LEU A 138 4.80 -26.56 0.50
N TRP A 139 4.08 -26.23 1.57
CA TRP A 139 4.62 -25.36 2.61
C TRP A 139 5.84 -26.04 3.27
N HIS A 140 6.83 -25.26 3.70
CA HIS A 140 7.98 -25.80 4.46
C HIS A 140 7.50 -26.46 5.75
N THR A 141 6.52 -25.88 6.40
CA THR A 141 5.78 -26.52 7.49
C THR A 141 4.28 -26.38 7.23
N GLN A 142 3.55 -27.47 7.39
CA GLN A 142 2.10 -27.51 7.17
C GLN A 142 1.39 -26.34 7.87
N GLY A 143 0.46 -25.70 7.13
CA GLY A 143 -0.23 -24.51 7.59
C GLY A 143 0.57 -23.22 7.43
N ALA A 144 1.62 -23.22 6.59
CA ALA A 144 2.49 -22.06 6.38
C ALA A 144 3.10 -21.56 7.71
N LYS A 145 3.64 -22.47 8.52
CA LYS A 145 4.03 -22.18 9.90
C LYS A 145 5.53 -21.88 10.09
N SER A 146 6.38 -22.28 9.14
CA SER A 146 7.82 -22.05 9.27
C SER A 146 8.13 -20.57 9.24
N GLU A 147 8.55 -20.04 10.36
CA GLU A 147 8.84 -18.61 10.53
C GLU A 147 10.36 -18.41 10.64
N GLY A 148 10.86 -17.32 10.06
CA GLY A 148 12.29 -17.07 10.13
C GLY A 148 12.72 -15.69 9.63
N TYR A 149 14.03 -15.55 9.52
CA TYR A 149 14.69 -14.35 9.04
C TYR A 149 14.55 -14.23 7.51
N LEU A 150 14.39 -13.01 7.01
CA LEU A 150 14.47 -12.69 5.59
C LEU A 150 15.74 -13.35 4.99
N ASP A 151 15.64 -13.91 3.80
CA ASP A 151 16.70 -14.66 3.11
C ASP A 151 16.98 -16.08 3.65
N SER A 152 16.24 -16.55 4.64
CA SER A 152 16.31 -17.97 5.02
C SER A 152 15.60 -18.85 3.97
N SER A 153 16.17 -20.04 3.68
CA SER A 153 15.69 -20.92 2.61
C SER A 153 14.43 -21.73 2.96
N ASP A 154 14.23 -22.02 4.25
CA ASP A 154 13.25 -23.02 4.69
C ASP A 154 12.14 -22.39 5.55
N ILE A 155 11.59 -21.25 5.09
CA ILE A 155 10.56 -20.49 5.80
C ILE A 155 9.34 -20.26 4.91
N ASP A 156 8.17 -20.24 5.55
CA ASP A 156 6.88 -19.88 4.95
C ASP A 156 6.56 -18.40 5.15
N VAL A 157 6.94 -17.86 6.31
CA VAL A 157 6.67 -16.49 6.71
C VAL A 157 7.92 -15.79 7.24
N ILE A 158 8.00 -14.50 6.99
CA ILE A 158 9.15 -13.68 7.38
C ILE A 158 8.80 -12.92 8.66
N SER A 159 9.52 -13.21 9.75
CA SER A 159 9.30 -12.55 11.04
C SER A 159 10.26 -11.41 11.32
N SER A 160 11.46 -11.45 10.74
CA SER A 160 12.48 -10.42 10.92
C SER A 160 13.43 -10.36 9.73
N GLY A 161 14.13 -9.26 9.59
CA GLY A 161 15.12 -9.11 8.52
C GLY A 161 15.75 -7.73 8.48
N SER A 162 16.79 -7.58 7.66
CA SER A 162 17.42 -6.31 7.36
C SER A 162 16.91 -5.79 6.02
N ILE A 163 16.23 -4.66 6.03
CA ILE A 163 15.73 -4.00 4.82
C ILE A 163 16.76 -2.96 4.38
N ALA A 164 17.10 -2.94 3.10
CA ALA A 164 18.03 -1.96 2.49
C ALA A 164 19.40 -1.87 3.17
N GLY A 165 19.88 -2.97 3.77
CA GLY A 165 21.17 -2.97 4.48
C GLY A 165 21.16 -2.28 5.85
N GLY A 166 19.97 -1.96 6.38
CA GLY A 166 19.78 -1.43 7.72
C GLY A 166 19.94 -2.47 8.82
N SER A 167 19.62 -2.08 10.05
CA SER A 167 19.56 -3.02 11.20
C SER A 167 18.46 -4.05 10.99
N SER A 168 18.61 -5.23 11.61
CA SER A 168 17.51 -6.20 11.64
C SER A 168 16.34 -5.65 12.45
N GLU A 169 15.14 -5.74 11.88
CA GLU A 169 13.89 -5.31 12.48
C GLU A 169 12.81 -6.40 12.39
N LEU A 170 11.76 -6.25 13.18
CA LEU A 170 10.60 -7.13 13.11
C LEU A 170 9.75 -6.76 11.89
N LEU A 171 9.39 -7.77 11.10
CA LEU A 171 8.65 -7.62 9.85
C LEU A 171 7.22 -8.14 9.94
N TYR A 172 6.69 -8.31 11.13
CA TYR A 172 5.29 -8.65 11.36
C TYR A 172 4.56 -7.51 12.07
N SER A 173 3.25 -7.55 12.00
CA SER A 173 2.36 -6.61 12.69
C SER A 173 1.33 -7.38 13.50
N THR A 174 0.83 -6.79 14.59
CA THR A 174 -0.15 -7.43 15.46
C THR A 174 -1.35 -6.53 15.72
N GLN A 175 -2.51 -7.14 15.97
CA GLN A 175 -3.70 -6.43 16.44
C GLN A 175 -4.41 -7.22 17.53
N TYR A 176 -4.77 -6.51 18.61
CA TYR A 176 -5.61 -7.06 19.68
C TYR A 176 -7.08 -6.86 19.37
N PHE A 177 -7.88 -7.88 19.62
CA PHE A 177 -9.34 -7.88 19.49
C PHE A 177 -9.96 -8.02 20.90
N GLU A 178 -10.57 -6.95 21.38
CA GLU A 178 -11.20 -6.93 22.72
C GLU A 178 -12.57 -7.61 22.70
N LYS A 179 -13.41 -7.24 21.73
CA LYS A 179 -14.80 -7.69 21.62
C LYS A 179 -15.02 -8.77 20.55
N GLY A 180 -14.06 -8.92 19.65
CA GLY A 180 -14.09 -9.90 18.56
C GLY A 180 -14.90 -9.48 17.32
N HIS A 181 -15.53 -8.31 17.33
CA HIS A 181 -16.31 -7.78 16.20
C HIS A 181 -15.58 -6.62 15.48
N GLU A 182 -14.38 -6.30 15.92
CA GLU A 182 -13.57 -5.26 15.30
C GLU A 182 -13.11 -5.70 13.90
N ASP A 183 -13.00 -4.75 12.98
CA ASP A 183 -12.27 -4.95 11.73
C ASP A 183 -10.79 -5.21 12.02
N LEU A 184 -10.12 -5.98 11.18
CA LEU A 184 -8.66 -5.94 11.14
C LEU A 184 -8.25 -4.63 10.47
N PHE A 185 -7.45 -3.84 11.17
CA PHE A 185 -6.87 -2.61 10.65
C PHE A 185 -5.46 -2.44 11.23
N VAL A 186 -4.47 -2.95 10.52
CA VAL A 186 -3.11 -3.11 11.02
C VAL A 186 -2.11 -2.37 10.14
N ASP A 187 -1.16 -1.67 10.76
CA ASP A 187 -0.08 -0.96 10.04
C ASP A 187 0.86 -1.99 9.38
N ILE A 188 0.97 -1.92 8.06
CA ILE A 188 1.86 -2.72 7.22
C ILE A 188 2.83 -1.83 6.42
N THR A 189 3.07 -0.61 6.88
CA THR A 189 3.87 0.39 6.15
C THR A 189 5.25 -0.14 5.78
N THR A 190 5.98 -0.70 6.74
CA THR A 190 7.33 -1.25 6.53
C THR A 190 7.31 -2.39 5.53
N GLN A 191 6.37 -3.35 5.71
CA GLN A 191 6.27 -4.52 4.85
C GLN A 191 5.91 -4.14 3.41
N LEU A 192 4.89 -3.28 3.23
CA LEU A 192 4.47 -2.85 1.90
C LEU A 192 5.55 -2.02 1.19
N SER A 193 6.19 -1.08 1.90
CA SER A 193 7.28 -0.27 1.34
C SER A 193 8.46 -1.14 0.92
N ALA A 194 8.85 -2.11 1.75
CA ALA A 194 9.93 -3.03 1.44
C ALA A 194 9.59 -3.95 0.25
N THR A 195 8.33 -4.41 0.15
CA THR A 195 7.87 -5.20 -1.01
C THR A 195 7.89 -4.37 -2.30
N MET A 196 7.41 -3.13 -2.27
CA MET A 196 7.44 -2.23 -3.43
C MET A 196 8.86 -1.87 -3.87
N ALA A 197 9.78 -1.78 -2.92
CA ALA A 197 11.19 -1.53 -3.18
C ALA A 197 11.98 -2.80 -3.61
N GLY A 198 11.36 -3.99 -3.57
CA GLY A 198 11.97 -5.25 -3.97
C GLY A 198 12.84 -5.91 -2.90
N PHE A 199 12.78 -5.45 -1.66
CA PHE A 199 13.50 -6.06 -0.53
C PHE A 199 12.75 -7.25 0.07
N LEU A 200 11.41 -7.25 0.00
CA LEU A 200 10.57 -8.37 0.40
C LEU A 200 9.92 -9.03 -0.81
N PRO A 201 9.69 -10.36 -0.77
CA PRO A 201 8.92 -11.07 -1.78
C PRO A 201 7.49 -10.52 -1.89
N ASP A 202 6.98 -10.32 -3.11
CA ASP A 202 5.59 -9.88 -3.36
C ASP A 202 4.62 -11.08 -3.34
N GLN A 203 4.51 -11.73 -2.19
CA GLN A 203 3.64 -12.91 -2.02
C GLN A 203 2.42 -12.64 -1.14
N GLY A 204 2.32 -11.42 -0.58
CA GLY A 204 1.24 -11.03 0.31
C GLY A 204 1.49 -11.40 1.76
N PHE A 205 0.40 -11.64 2.49
CA PHE A 205 0.41 -11.78 3.95
C PHE A 205 -0.30 -13.05 4.41
N LEU A 206 0.23 -13.63 5.48
CA LEU A 206 -0.45 -14.62 6.30
C LEU A 206 -1.00 -13.95 7.56
N ILE A 207 -2.24 -14.25 7.94
CA ILE A 207 -2.87 -13.80 9.18
C ILE A 207 -3.22 -15.02 10.01
N ALA A 208 -2.77 -15.03 11.26
CA ALA A 208 -2.99 -16.11 12.21
C ALA A 208 -3.31 -15.54 13.59
N PHE A 209 -3.70 -16.40 14.54
CA PHE A 209 -3.62 -16.06 15.95
C PHE A 209 -2.15 -15.90 16.34
N SER A 210 -1.84 -15.08 17.35
CA SER A 210 -0.46 -14.95 17.82
C SER A 210 0.06 -16.30 18.39
N GLY A 211 1.39 -16.43 18.51
CA GLY A 211 1.98 -17.69 18.92
C GLY A 211 1.47 -18.23 20.27
N SER A 212 1.20 -17.35 21.24
CA SER A 212 0.63 -17.72 22.54
C SER A 212 -0.82 -18.20 22.45
N GLU A 213 -1.63 -17.55 21.62
CA GLU A 213 -3.01 -17.94 21.36
C GLU A 213 -3.12 -19.22 20.53
N GLU A 214 -2.15 -19.52 19.65
CA GLU A 214 -2.11 -20.81 18.96
C GLU A 214 -1.75 -21.98 19.87
N THR A 215 -0.95 -21.76 20.89
CA THR A 215 -0.41 -22.82 21.75
C THR A 215 -1.18 -23.06 23.03
N ASP A 216 -2.06 -22.15 23.45
CA ASP A 216 -2.88 -22.31 24.65
C ASP A 216 -3.99 -23.38 24.47
N SER A 217 -4.65 -23.77 25.56
CA SER A 217 -5.72 -24.76 25.58
C SER A 217 -7.12 -24.17 25.43
N LYS A 218 -7.25 -23.03 24.71
CA LYS A 218 -8.54 -22.37 24.53
C LYS A 218 -8.99 -22.49 23.07
N SER A 219 -10.28 -22.76 22.87
CA SER A 219 -10.96 -22.66 21.57
C SER A 219 -11.34 -21.21 21.28
N ARG A 220 -11.16 -20.79 20.02
CA ARG A 220 -11.55 -19.48 19.48
C ARG A 220 -12.28 -19.68 18.16
N PHE A 221 -13.59 -19.83 18.23
CA PHE A 221 -14.42 -20.11 17.07
C PHE A 221 -15.59 -19.12 16.97
N VAL A 222 -15.70 -18.32 15.93
CA VAL A 222 -14.87 -18.07 14.76
C VAL A 222 -14.78 -16.56 14.55
N LYS A 223 -13.61 -16.03 14.23
CA LYS A 223 -13.46 -14.67 13.70
C LYS A 223 -13.58 -14.73 12.18
N ARG A 224 -14.57 -14.01 11.62
CA ARG A 224 -14.92 -14.07 10.21
C ARG A 224 -14.76 -12.73 9.55
N PHE A 225 -14.04 -12.71 8.43
CA PHE A 225 -13.88 -11.52 7.59
C PHE A 225 -14.50 -11.74 6.21
N ALA A 226 -14.85 -10.64 5.54
CA ALA A 226 -15.24 -10.69 4.15
C ALA A 226 -14.06 -11.06 3.26
N SER A 227 -14.26 -11.93 2.27
CA SER A 227 -13.27 -12.21 1.23
C SER A 227 -13.44 -11.27 0.04
N ARG A 228 -12.53 -11.34 -0.92
CA ARG A 228 -12.67 -10.61 -2.19
C ARG A 228 -13.88 -11.08 -3.04
N HIS A 229 -14.40 -12.28 -2.75
CA HIS A 229 -15.58 -12.87 -3.41
C HIS A 229 -16.89 -12.48 -2.74
N THR A 230 -16.85 -11.69 -1.67
CA THR A 230 -18.08 -11.15 -1.08
C THR A 230 -18.86 -10.29 -2.07
N ARG A 231 -20.21 -10.36 -1.96
CA ARG A 231 -21.09 -9.65 -2.89
C ARG A 231 -20.98 -8.14 -2.78
N ASP A 232 -20.76 -7.61 -1.59
CA ASP A 232 -20.58 -6.17 -1.35
C ASP A 232 -19.11 -5.75 -1.56
N PRO A 233 -18.81 -4.92 -2.57
CA PRO A 233 -17.45 -4.47 -2.85
C PRO A 233 -16.80 -3.67 -1.70
N TYR A 234 -17.59 -2.98 -0.87
CA TYR A 234 -17.08 -2.16 0.24
C TYR A 234 -16.58 -2.99 1.43
N LEU A 235 -16.96 -4.26 1.50
CA LEU A 235 -16.50 -5.18 2.53
C LEU A 235 -15.22 -5.91 2.13
N ARG A 236 -14.82 -5.85 0.88
CA ARG A 236 -13.66 -6.59 0.37
C ARG A 236 -12.36 -6.15 1.04
N PRO A 237 -11.42 -7.08 1.23
CA PRO A 237 -10.09 -6.75 1.72
C PRO A 237 -9.43 -5.64 0.92
N SER A 238 -8.81 -4.69 1.61
CA SER A 238 -8.18 -3.53 0.98
C SER A 238 -6.89 -3.13 1.70
N ILE A 239 -6.00 -2.47 0.96
CA ILE A 239 -4.90 -1.69 1.54
C ILE A 239 -5.35 -0.23 1.54
N VAL A 240 -5.36 0.37 2.72
CA VAL A 240 -5.64 1.79 2.92
C VAL A 240 -4.29 2.52 2.99
N ILE A 241 -4.09 3.48 2.12
CA ILE A 241 -2.84 4.24 2.05
C ILE A 241 -3.13 5.68 2.43
N ALA A 242 -2.38 6.19 3.40
CA ALA A 242 -2.33 7.60 3.77
C ALA A 242 -0.96 8.16 3.39
N TYR A 243 -0.92 9.32 2.79
CA TYR A 243 0.29 10.05 2.44
C TYR A 243 -0.01 11.54 2.44
N ASP A 244 1.04 12.34 2.66
CA ASP A 244 0.93 13.79 2.53
C ASP A 244 1.38 14.18 1.11
N ASP A 245 0.45 14.66 0.30
CA ASP A 245 0.70 15.22 -1.02
C ASP A 245 0.73 16.74 -1.03
N HIS A 246 0.74 17.36 0.17
CA HIS A 246 0.75 18.80 0.32
C HIS A 246 2.02 19.39 -0.28
N LYS A 247 1.83 20.28 -1.24
CA LYS A 247 2.89 21.10 -1.80
C LYS A 247 2.74 22.51 -1.30
N ASN A 248 3.83 23.06 -0.78
CA ASN A 248 3.85 24.43 -0.29
C ASN A 248 3.87 25.42 -1.46
N ASP A 249 2.77 25.47 -2.23
CA ASP A 249 2.60 26.40 -3.34
C ASP A 249 2.49 27.84 -2.80
N ALA A 250 3.31 28.71 -3.33
CA ALA A 250 3.41 30.09 -2.85
C ALA A 250 2.46 31.06 -3.56
N ARG A 251 1.60 30.62 -4.51
CA ARG A 251 0.73 31.53 -5.28
C ARG A 251 -0.15 32.43 -4.43
N ASP A 252 -0.65 31.91 -3.29
CA ASP A 252 -1.56 32.67 -2.41
C ASP A 252 -0.85 33.49 -1.33
N ARG A 253 0.50 33.42 -1.24
CA ARG A 253 1.26 34.02 -0.13
C ARG A 253 2.63 34.55 -0.50
N LEU A 254 2.87 34.75 -1.78
CA LEU A 254 4.13 35.30 -2.26
C LEU A 254 4.22 36.78 -1.83
N VAL A 255 5.33 37.13 -1.18
CA VAL A 255 5.63 38.50 -0.76
C VAL A 255 6.95 38.98 -1.37
N PHE A 256 7.10 40.29 -1.55
CA PHE A 256 8.33 40.86 -2.08
C PHE A 256 9.54 40.50 -1.21
N ASN A 257 10.70 40.32 -1.88
CA ASN A 257 11.98 39.97 -1.29
C ASN A 257 12.01 38.60 -0.58
N THR A 258 11.03 37.75 -0.84
CA THR A 258 11.05 36.35 -0.42
C THR A 258 11.00 35.43 -1.62
N THR A 259 11.65 34.28 -1.51
CA THR A 259 11.58 33.25 -2.53
C THR A 259 10.39 32.32 -2.21
N GLY A 260 9.53 32.14 -3.21
CA GLY A 260 8.43 31.20 -3.16
C GLY A 260 8.58 30.11 -4.22
N SER A 261 8.13 28.93 -3.92
CA SER A 261 8.06 27.81 -4.87
C SER A 261 6.64 27.68 -5.42
N LEU A 262 6.54 27.52 -6.72
CA LEU A 262 5.27 27.27 -7.44
C LEU A 262 5.34 25.89 -8.06
N PHE A 263 4.18 25.26 -8.21
CA PHE A 263 4.10 23.89 -8.71
C PHE A 263 3.20 23.80 -9.95
N LEU A 264 3.59 22.93 -10.88
CA LEU A 264 2.81 22.53 -12.03
C LEU A 264 2.64 21.02 -12.04
N GLU A 265 1.40 20.53 -12.03
CA GLU A 265 1.09 19.10 -12.14
C GLU A 265 0.58 18.78 -13.55
N ASN A 266 1.12 17.73 -14.13
CA ASN A 266 0.64 17.18 -15.39
C ASN A 266 0.04 15.79 -15.18
N LYS A 267 -1.25 15.65 -15.53
CA LYS A 267 -2.00 14.40 -15.46
C LYS A 267 -2.66 14.09 -16.79
N ILE A 268 -2.50 12.87 -17.27
CA ILE A 268 -3.18 12.35 -18.45
C ILE A 268 -4.13 11.25 -18.01
N LEU A 269 -5.43 11.43 -18.26
CA LEU A 269 -6.48 10.49 -17.80
C LEU A 269 -6.42 10.18 -16.31
N GLY A 270 -6.07 11.17 -15.50
CA GLY A 270 -5.97 11.04 -14.05
C GLY A 270 -4.65 10.45 -13.52
N ALA A 271 -3.76 9.98 -14.39
CA ALA A 271 -2.44 9.49 -14.01
C ALA A 271 -1.37 10.57 -14.22
N TYR A 272 -0.43 10.68 -13.29
CA TYR A 272 0.72 11.57 -13.46
C TYR A 272 1.56 11.14 -14.67
N SER A 273 1.99 12.11 -15.46
CA SER A 273 2.79 11.89 -16.67
C SER A 273 3.75 13.04 -16.86
N ASN A 274 4.98 12.75 -17.31
CA ASN A 274 5.93 13.82 -17.62
C ASN A 274 5.45 14.63 -18.83
N LEU A 275 5.77 15.93 -18.80
CA LEU A 275 5.67 16.80 -19.96
C LEU A 275 6.59 16.30 -21.08
N LEU A 276 6.20 16.54 -22.31
CA LEU A 276 6.99 16.17 -23.48
C LEU A 276 7.64 17.42 -24.08
N SER A 277 8.91 17.35 -24.41
CA SER A 277 9.63 18.46 -25.06
C SER A 277 9.02 18.73 -26.45
N GLY A 278 8.95 20.00 -26.83
CA GLY A 278 8.43 20.41 -28.14
C GLY A 278 9.30 20.01 -29.32
N SER A 279 10.57 19.70 -29.10
CA SER A 279 11.52 19.39 -30.17
C SER A 279 11.53 17.91 -30.57
N ASN A 280 11.45 16.99 -29.59
CA ASN A 280 11.69 15.55 -29.83
C ASN A 280 10.65 14.63 -29.19
N ASN A 281 9.59 15.16 -28.59
CA ASN A 281 8.61 14.39 -27.81
C ASN A 281 9.26 13.48 -26.72
N THR A 282 10.38 13.92 -26.16
CA THR A 282 11.03 13.22 -25.06
C THR A 282 10.48 13.68 -23.73
N ASN A 283 10.42 12.77 -22.75
CA ASN A 283 10.02 13.11 -21.40
C ASN A 283 10.95 14.18 -20.83
N MET A 284 10.36 15.24 -20.28
CA MET A 284 11.09 16.30 -19.60
C MET A 284 11.36 15.85 -18.16
N THR A 285 12.58 15.43 -17.90
CA THR A 285 13.01 14.87 -16.61
C THR A 285 14.25 15.60 -16.08
N GLY A 286 14.30 15.79 -14.76
CA GLY A 286 15.43 16.40 -14.10
C GLY A 286 15.22 17.89 -13.76
N SER A 287 16.31 18.54 -13.31
CA SER A 287 16.37 19.99 -13.07
C SER A 287 16.43 20.78 -14.38
N ASP A 288 16.08 22.06 -14.32
CA ASP A 288 16.31 23.03 -15.41
C ASP A 288 15.72 22.66 -16.79
N VAL A 289 14.62 21.93 -16.79
CA VAL A 289 13.94 21.49 -18.03
C VAL A 289 12.84 22.46 -18.47
N LEU A 290 12.48 23.43 -17.61
CA LEU A 290 11.44 24.44 -17.88
C LEU A 290 12.00 25.85 -17.80
N SER A 291 11.48 26.73 -18.65
CA SER A 291 11.56 28.19 -18.51
C SER A 291 10.22 28.70 -18.01
N VAL A 292 10.19 29.42 -16.92
CA VAL A 292 8.97 29.97 -16.32
C VAL A 292 9.08 31.49 -16.26
N ILE A 293 8.21 32.18 -17.01
CA ILE A 293 8.17 33.63 -17.04
C ILE A 293 7.03 34.12 -16.14
N PHE A 294 7.37 34.96 -15.20
CA PHE A 294 6.45 35.71 -14.37
C PHE A 294 6.45 37.17 -14.79
N HIS A 295 5.29 37.74 -15.06
CA HIS A 295 5.25 39.14 -15.45
C HIS A 295 4.03 39.89 -14.91
N THR A 296 4.21 41.19 -14.73
CA THR A 296 3.16 42.16 -14.45
C THR A 296 3.43 43.41 -15.28
N GLY A 297 2.52 43.79 -16.16
CA GLY A 297 2.78 44.83 -17.12
C GLY A 297 4.04 44.54 -17.95
N SER A 298 4.97 45.47 -17.97
CA SER A 298 6.26 45.33 -18.69
C SER A 298 7.38 44.72 -17.84
N TYR A 299 7.16 44.50 -16.57
CA TYR A 299 8.16 43.85 -15.68
C TYR A 299 8.03 42.35 -15.78
N ALA A 300 9.13 41.68 -16.03
CA ALA A 300 9.18 40.22 -16.12
C ALA A 300 10.38 39.66 -15.36
N VAL A 301 10.20 38.50 -14.76
CA VAL A 301 11.21 37.68 -14.12
C VAL A 301 11.15 36.28 -14.74
N THR A 302 12.27 35.77 -15.18
CA THR A 302 12.39 34.38 -15.67
C THR A 302 13.04 33.51 -14.60
N ALA A 303 12.45 32.38 -14.31
CA ALA A 303 12.99 31.37 -13.43
C ALA A 303 13.20 30.07 -14.20
N SER A 304 14.24 29.32 -13.85
CA SER A 304 14.39 27.93 -14.26
C SER A 304 13.46 27.05 -13.44
N GLY A 305 12.83 26.06 -14.08
CA GLY A 305 12.00 25.07 -13.44
C GLY A 305 12.43 23.66 -13.81
N GLY A 306 12.14 22.71 -12.94
CA GLY A 306 12.46 21.30 -13.14
C GLY A 306 11.45 20.39 -12.48
N GLN A 307 11.65 19.09 -12.59
CA GLN A 307 10.84 18.14 -11.83
C GLN A 307 11.03 18.37 -10.33
N TYR A 308 9.96 18.25 -9.59
CA TYR A 308 10.01 18.35 -8.13
C TYR A 308 10.77 17.16 -7.54
N ASP A 309 11.72 17.44 -6.67
CA ASP A 309 12.68 16.48 -6.10
C ASP A 309 12.74 16.63 -4.58
N PRO A 310 11.69 16.17 -3.84
CA PRO A 310 11.65 16.36 -2.40
C PRO A 310 12.60 15.47 -1.60
N ALA A 311 13.04 14.36 -2.18
CA ALA A 311 13.85 13.33 -1.50
C ALA A 311 15.00 12.80 -2.37
N ASN A 312 15.60 13.67 -3.21
CA ASN A 312 16.58 13.30 -4.24
C ASN A 312 16.02 12.28 -5.26
N LYS A 313 14.73 12.38 -5.52
CA LYS A 313 14.05 11.58 -6.54
C LYS A 313 12.97 12.40 -7.23
N TYR A 314 13.13 12.56 -8.53
CA TYR A 314 12.22 13.34 -9.35
C TYR A 314 10.82 12.73 -9.39
N LEU A 315 9.82 13.50 -8.98
CA LEU A 315 8.42 13.05 -9.02
C LEU A 315 7.85 13.12 -10.42
N LEU A 316 7.22 12.03 -10.86
CA LEU A 316 6.60 11.90 -12.17
C LEU A 316 5.48 12.95 -12.34
N GLY A 317 5.60 13.78 -13.39
CA GLY A 317 4.57 14.75 -13.75
C GLY A 317 4.38 15.91 -12.77
N VAL A 318 5.28 16.10 -11.82
CA VAL A 318 5.26 17.22 -10.88
C VAL A 318 6.49 18.09 -11.12
N TYR A 319 6.26 19.37 -11.40
CA TYR A 319 7.33 20.35 -11.69
C TYR A 319 7.26 21.50 -10.71
N THR A 320 8.41 22.12 -10.45
CA THR A 320 8.50 23.30 -9.58
C THR A 320 9.42 24.33 -10.17
N ALA A 321 9.13 25.59 -9.87
CA ALA A 321 10.01 26.73 -10.12
C ALA A 321 10.00 27.64 -8.91
N SER A 322 11.16 28.19 -8.57
CA SER A 322 11.29 29.15 -7.48
C SER A 322 11.40 30.56 -8.06
N VAL A 323 10.64 31.49 -7.50
CA VAL A 323 10.62 32.89 -7.91
C VAL A 323 10.75 33.81 -6.73
N SER A 324 11.44 34.93 -6.93
CA SER A 324 11.49 36.05 -5.99
C SER A 324 11.29 37.35 -6.74
N PHE A 325 10.45 38.24 -6.19
CA PHE A 325 10.24 39.59 -6.72
C PHE A 325 10.89 40.59 -5.79
N ASP A 326 11.80 41.40 -6.37
CA ASP A 326 12.47 42.46 -5.62
C ASP A 326 11.58 43.71 -5.58
N ARG A 327 11.27 44.17 -4.38
CA ARG A 327 10.55 45.44 -4.16
C ARG A 327 11.38 46.68 -4.58
N PHE A 328 12.69 46.57 -4.57
CA PHE A 328 13.61 47.69 -4.84
C PHE A 328 14.10 47.75 -6.28
N ILE A 329 13.28 47.27 -7.24
CA ILE A 329 13.56 47.48 -8.66
C ILE A 329 13.62 48.98 -9.00
N THR A 330 14.25 49.31 -10.09
CA THR A 330 14.45 50.72 -10.47
C THR A 330 13.09 51.43 -10.60
N ALA A 331 13.07 52.70 -10.26
CA ALA A 331 11.84 53.53 -10.28
C ALA A 331 11.13 53.53 -11.69
N SER A 332 11.91 53.49 -12.77
CA SER A 332 11.39 53.42 -14.12
C SER A 332 10.66 52.09 -14.41
N VAL A 333 11.20 50.98 -13.93
CA VAL A 333 10.57 49.65 -14.10
C VAL A 333 9.32 49.55 -13.24
N ARG A 334 9.34 50.02 -12.02
CA ARG A 334 8.17 50.09 -11.14
C ARG A 334 7.02 50.88 -11.77
N ALA A 335 7.33 52.08 -12.25
CA ALA A 335 6.32 52.94 -12.89
C ALA A 335 5.73 52.30 -14.16
N SER A 336 6.56 51.67 -15.00
CA SER A 336 6.08 51.02 -16.25
C SER A 336 5.26 49.75 -15.99
N ALA A 337 5.52 49.06 -14.86
CA ALA A 337 4.74 47.88 -14.47
C ALA A 337 3.49 48.21 -13.64
N GLY A 338 3.27 49.46 -13.27
CA GLY A 338 2.13 49.86 -12.44
C GLY A 338 2.19 49.43 -10.99
N PHE A 339 3.40 49.08 -10.47
CA PHE A 339 3.54 48.56 -9.10
C PHE A 339 2.94 49.47 -8.06
N ASP A 340 3.26 50.78 -8.10
CA ASP A 340 2.86 51.71 -7.06
C ASP A 340 1.32 51.95 -7.10
N GLU A 341 0.71 51.98 -8.24
CA GLU A 341 -0.72 52.14 -8.41
C GLU A 341 -1.48 50.90 -7.87
N HIS A 342 -1.07 49.71 -8.32
CA HIS A 342 -1.73 48.47 -7.84
C HIS A 342 -1.58 48.23 -6.34
N ILE A 343 -0.39 48.45 -5.76
CA ILE A 343 -0.17 48.26 -4.34
C ILE A 343 -0.98 49.28 -3.53
N ASN A 344 -1.05 50.53 -4.00
CA ASN A 344 -1.77 51.58 -3.29
C ASN A 344 -3.30 51.43 -3.36
N THR A 345 -3.82 50.81 -4.44
CA THR A 345 -5.27 50.68 -4.64
C THR A 345 -5.84 49.36 -4.18
N SER A 346 -5.12 48.25 -4.34
CA SER A 346 -5.62 46.89 -4.06
C SER A 346 -4.84 46.14 -2.97
N GLY A 347 -3.69 46.63 -2.56
CA GLY A 347 -2.81 45.95 -1.58
C GLY A 347 -2.11 44.69 -2.15
N SER A 348 -2.40 44.33 -3.37
CA SER A 348 -1.80 43.16 -4.03
C SER A 348 -1.45 43.49 -5.49
N LEU A 349 -0.57 42.69 -6.07
CA LEU A 349 -0.11 42.82 -7.47
C LEU A 349 -0.46 41.56 -8.23
N LYS A 350 -1.20 41.71 -9.33
CA LYS A 350 -1.54 40.57 -10.18
C LYS A 350 -0.32 40.17 -11.00
N ILE A 351 0.12 38.91 -10.84
CA ILE A 351 1.25 38.33 -11.54
C ILE A 351 0.72 37.28 -12.51
N TYR A 352 1.18 37.33 -13.75
CA TYR A 352 0.90 36.34 -14.76
C TYR A 352 2.09 35.37 -14.85
N GLU A 353 1.80 34.11 -14.99
CA GLU A 353 2.81 33.06 -15.14
C GLU A 353 2.66 32.32 -16.48
N ARG A 354 3.79 31.95 -17.07
CA ARG A 354 3.85 31.13 -18.27
C ARG A 354 4.95 30.08 -18.14
N TRP A 355 4.58 28.82 -18.19
CA TRP A 355 5.45 27.67 -18.08
C TRP A 355 5.72 27.10 -19.48
N MET A 356 6.98 27.01 -19.87
CA MET A 356 7.42 26.61 -21.20
C MET A 356 8.53 25.57 -21.09
N ASP A 357 8.82 24.88 -22.21
CA ASP A 357 10.08 24.14 -22.32
C ASP A 357 11.29 25.09 -22.24
N ALA A 358 12.47 24.55 -21.88
CA ALA A 358 13.67 25.35 -21.69
C ALA A 358 14.04 26.18 -22.94
N ASP A 359 13.67 25.72 -24.13
CA ASP A 359 13.88 26.42 -25.41
C ASP A 359 12.78 27.45 -25.72
N GLU A 360 11.79 27.60 -24.86
CA GLU A 360 10.62 28.50 -24.99
C GLU A 360 9.76 28.27 -26.24
N ARG A 361 9.76 27.06 -26.79
CA ARG A 361 9.02 26.68 -28.00
C ARG A 361 7.61 26.22 -27.73
N VAL A 362 7.37 25.58 -26.58
CA VAL A 362 6.06 25.04 -26.21
C VAL A 362 5.63 25.62 -24.88
N THR A 363 4.45 26.19 -24.83
CA THR A 363 3.82 26.63 -23.59
C THR A 363 2.93 25.51 -23.05
N PHE A 364 3.21 25.04 -21.83
CA PHE A 364 2.44 24.00 -21.14
C PHE A 364 1.31 24.57 -20.30
N TYR A 365 1.55 25.73 -19.69
CA TYR A 365 0.57 26.35 -18.82
C TYR A 365 0.71 27.86 -18.79
N THR A 366 -0.42 28.55 -18.70
CA THR A 366 -0.51 29.98 -18.40
C THR A 366 -1.54 30.22 -17.31
N GLY A 367 -1.21 31.07 -16.35
CA GLY A 367 -2.08 31.38 -15.23
C GLY A 367 -1.82 32.78 -14.69
N SER A 368 -2.48 33.10 -13.59
CA SER A 368 -2.22 34.34 -12.84
C SER A 368 -2.61 34.15 -11.37
N PHE A 369 -1.93 34.88 -10.49
CA PHE A 369 -2.20 34.96 -9.05
C PHE A 369 -1.98 36.37 -8.53
N ASN A 370 -2.39 36.66 -7.29
CA ASN A 370 -2.30 37.99 -6.66
C ASN A 370 -1.39 37.96 -5.43
#